data_4096a9d47c1d20e60dae0b5500f5bd52
#
_entry.id   4096a9d47c1d20e60dae0b5500f5bd52
#
_cell.length_a   1.000
_cell.length_b   1.000
_cell.length_c   1.000
_cell.angle_alpha   90.00
_cell.angle_beta   90.00
_cell.angle_gamma   90.00
#
_symmetry.space_group_name_H-M   'P 1'
#
loop_
_entity.id
_entity.type
_entity.pdbx_description
1 polymer ?
#
loop_
_entity_poly.entity_id
_entity_poly.type
_entity_poly.pdbx_seq_one_letter_code
_entity_poly.pdbx_strand_id
1 'polypeptide(L)'
;MNELLLQGLSELGLDISRAETLERFSSLLLEKNQVMNLTAITEPDAVAQLHLLDSAALLPFVDLTGKTVVDVGTGAGFPGMPLRILKDDFDLTLLDSLGKRVNWLQEVCDELQLKRVACVHARAEEFAMQHREQFDIATSRAVAQLSILSELCLPLIKVGGQFVAMKSVDTEDEIAAAKSAIKTLGGHIVKVEDYTIPTSDVVHRLVIVEKVSPTPRAYPRAFAKIKKAPL
;
A
#
# COMPACT_ATOMS: atom_id res chain seq x y z
N MET A 1 9.70 -24.10 -3.59
CA MET A 1 9.30 -22.86 -4.31
C MET A 1 7.84 -22.99 -4.67
N ASN A 2 7.03 -22.00 -4.32
CA ASN A 2 5.58 -22.03 -4.54
C ASN A 2 5.26 -21.85 -6.04
N GLU A 3 4.67 -22.86 -6.67
CA GLU A 3 4.39 -22.85 -8.11
C GLU A 3 3.38 -21.77 -8.50
N LEU A 4 2.36 -21.49 -7.65
CA LEU A 4 1.39 -20.42 -7.88
C LEU A 4 2.05 -19.04 -7.91
N LEU A 5 3.03 -18.81 -7.01
CA LEU A 5 3.76 -17.55 -6.98
C LEU A 5 4.57 -17.34 -8.27
N LEU A 6 5.30 -18.39 -8.72
CA LEU A 6 6.06 -18.33 -9.97
C LEU A 6 5.17 -18.08 -11.18
N GLN A 7 4.07 -18.82 -11.28
CA GLN A 7 3.09 -18.65 -12.34
C GLN A 7 2.51 -17.24 -12.34
N GLY A 8 2.07 -16.74 -11.18
CA GLY A 8 1.45 -15.41 -11.08
C GLY A 8 2.43 -14.27 -11.40
N LEU A 9 3.68 -14.36 -10.98
CA LEU A 9 4.71 -13.38 -11.37
C LEU A 9 4.94 -13.40 -12.89
N SER A 10 4.95 -14.59 -13.51
CA SER A 10 5.08 -14.73 -14.95
C SER A 10 3.88 -14.16 -15.70
N GLU A 11 2.64 -14.38 -15.21
CA GLU A 11 1.42 -13.78 -15.78
C GLU A 11 1.47 -12.24 -15.76
N LEU A 12 2.07 -11.65 -14.72
CA LEU A 12 2.29 -10.20 -14.61
C LEU A 12 3.49 -9.70 -15.44
N GLY A 13 4.24 -10.59 -16.07
CA GLY A 13 5.47 -10.21 -16.80
C GLY A 13 6.60 -9.72 -15.90
N LEU A 14 6.61 -10.14 -14.62
CA LEU A 14 7.58 -9.74 -13.62
C LEU A 14 8.75 -10.72 -13.53
N ASP A 15 9.89 -10.23 -13.03
CA ASP A 15 11.08 -11.06 -12.83
C ASP A 15 10.86 -12.09 -11.72
N ILE A 16 10.88 -13.37 -12.09
CA ILE A 16 10.73 -14.50 -11.17
C ILE A 16 11.96 -14.74 -10.28
N SER A 17 13.10 -14.12 -10.57
CA SER A 17 14.32 -14.29 -9.77
C SER A 17 14.15 -13.83 -8.31
N ARG A 18 13.15 -13.00 -8.04
CA ARG A 18 12.81 -12.51 -6.70
C ARG A 18 11.79 -13.38 -5.94
N ALA A 19 11.29 -14.45 -6.55
CA ALA A 19 10.29 -15.33 -5.95
C ALA A 19 10.77 -15.95 -4.64
N GLU A 20 12.03 -16.39 -4.55
CA GLU A 20 12.62 -16.94 -3.31
C GLU A 20 12.59 -15.93 -2.16
N THR A 21 12.90 -14.67 -2.43
CA THR A 21 12.84 -13.61 -1.41
C THR A 21 11.40 -13.32 -0.97
N LEU A 22 10.42 -13.37 -1.88
CA LEU A 22 9.00 -13.27 -1.55
C LEU A 22 8.52 -14.44 -0.68
N GLU A 23 8.96 -15.68 -0.98
CA GLU A 23 8.66 -16.85 -0.16
C GLU A 23 9.28 -16.74 1.24
N ARG A 24 10.51 -16.25 1.33
CA ARG A 24 11.13 -16.01 2.63
C ARG A 24 10.34 -15.00 3.43
N PHE A 25 9.90 -13.89 2.81
CA PHE A 25 9.02 -12.93 3.45
C PHE A 25 7.69 -13.56 3.92
N SER A 26 7.07 -14.39 3.07
CA SER A 26 5.85 -15.15 3.44
C SER A 26 6.08 -16.05 4.65
N SER A 27 7.21 -16.76 4.69
CA SER A 27 7.58 -17.65 5.81
C SER A 27 7.74 -16.86 7.11
N LEU A 28 8.45 -15.73 7.08
CA LEU A 28 8.62 -14.83 8.23
C LEU A 28 7.29 -14.26 8.72
N LEU A 29 6.39 -13.93 7.79
CA LEU A 29 5.04 -13.47 8.10
C LEU A 29 4.26 -14.55 8.86
N LEU A 30 4.22 -15.78 8.33
CA LEU A 30 3.48 -16.89 8.93
C LEU A 30 4.04 -17.28 10.29
N GLU A 31 5.34 -17.28 10.46
CA GLU A 31 6.02 -17.52 11.75
C GLU A 31 5.61 -16.45 12.77
N LYS A 32 5.74 -15.17 12.42
CA LYS A 32 5.40 -14.08 13.33
C LYS A 32 3.91 -14.01 13.62
N ASN A 33 3.07 -14.42 12.66
CA ASN A 33 1.62 -14.40 12.79
C ASN A 33 1.11 -15.28 13.96
N GLN A 34 1.85 -16.31 14.34
CA GLN A 34 1.51 -17.17 15.48
C GLN A 34 1.47 -16.41 16.81
N VAL A 35 2.18 -15.28 16.92
CA VAL A 35 2.30 -14.50 18.15
C VAL A 35 1.81 -13.05 18.04
N MET A 36 1.55 -12.55 16.82
CA MET A 36 1.26 -11.13 16.63
C MET A 36 -0.08 -10.83 15.92
N ASN A 37 -0.77 -11.79 15.35
CA ASN A 37 -1.99 -11.60 14.56
C ASN A 37 -1.83 -10.52 13.45
N LEU A 38 -0.86 -10.76 12.57
CA LEU A 38 -0.56 -9.85 11.45
C LEU A 38 -1.56 -9.98 10.30
N THR A 39 -2.05 -11.19 10.07
CA THR A 39 -3.01 -11.52 9.01
C THR A 39 -3.96 -12.63 9.42
N ALA A 40 -5.19 -12.63 8.89
CA ALA A 40 -6.13 -13.73 9.01
C ALA A 40 -5.86 -14.85 7.98
N ILE A 41 -5.05 -14.58 6.95
CA ILE A 41 -4.72 -15.54 5.87
C ILE A 41 -3.47 -16.29 6.29
N THR A 42 -3.58 -17.59 6.51
CA THR A 42 -2.51 -18.44 7.06
C THR A 42 -2.08 -19.58 6.15
N GLU A 43 -2.90 -19.93 5.15
CA GLU A 43 -2.54 -20.94 4.16
C GLU A 43 -1.50 -20.39 3.19
N PRO A 44 -0.36 -21.07 2.95
CA PRO A 44 0.74 -20.55 2.13
C PRO A 44 0.32 -20.12 0.73
N ASP A 45 -0.53 -20.90 0.05
CA ASP A 45 -1.02 -20.57 -1.29
C ASP A 45 -1.93 -19.33 -1.27
N ALA A 46 -2.78 -19.20 -0.26
CA ALA A 46 -3.62 -18.03 -0.09
C ALA A 46 -2.77 -16.77 0.25
N VAL A 47 -1.68 -16.90 1.01
CA VAL A 47 -0.72 -15.79 1.24
C VAL A 47 -0.04 -15.42 -0.07
N ALA A 48 0.40 -16.40 -0.87
CA ALA A 48 1.01 -16.13 -2.17
C ALA A 48 0.06 -15.36 -3.09
N GLN A 49 -1.20 -15.78 -3.20
CA GLN A 49 -2.20 -15.15 -4.06
C GLN A 49 -2.69 -13.80 -3.49
N LEU A 50 -3.31 -13.82 -2.31
CA LEU A 50 -4.07 -12.70 -1.76
C LEU A 50 -3.19 -11.64 -1.07
N HIS A 51 -1.91 -11.92 -0.87
CA HIS A 51 -0.97 -10.94 -0.32
C HIS A 51 0.14 -10.59 -1.29
N LEU A 52 0.93 -11.58 -1.74
CA LEU A 52 2.12 -11.30 -2.56
C LEU A 52 1.73 -10.91 -3.99
N LEU A 53 0.94 -11.74 -4.68
CA LEU A 53 0.53 -11.48 -6.07
C LEU A 53 -0.47 -10.33 -6.17
N ASP A 54 -1.38 -10.19 -5.21
CA ASP A 54 -2.27 -9.03 -5.12
C ASP A 54 -1.46 -7.72 -5.05
N SER A 55 -0.43 -7.67 -4.21
CA SER A 55 0.45 -6.51 -4.11
C SER A 55 1.25 -6.27 -5.40
N ALA A 56 1.77 -7.35 -6.02
CA ALA A 56 2.54 -7.30 -7.27
C ALA A 56 1.69 -6.80 -8.45
N ALA A 57 0.38 -7.09 -8.44
CA ALA A 57 -0.57 -6.68 -9.49
C ALA A 57 -0.73 -5.14 -9.61
N LEU A 58 -0.17 -4.36 -8.68
CA LEU A 58 -0.08 -2.90 -8.81
C LEU A 58 0.96 -2.46 -9.85
N LEU A 59 2.05 -3.22 -10.02
CA LEU A 59 3.21 -2.82 -10.85
C LEU A 59 2.89 -2.54 -12.33
N PRO A 60 1.96 -3.25 -13.01
CA PRO A 60 1.58 -2.92 -14.38
C PRO A 60 0.86 -1.57 -14.53
N PHE A 61 0.34 -1.00 -13.44
CA PHE A 61 -0.45 0.23 -13.46
C PHE A 61 0.30 1.47 -12.96
N VAL A 62 1.41 1.28 -12.23
CA VAL A 62 2.10 2.37 -11.55
C VAL A 62 3.61 2.20 -11.68
N ASP A 63 4.26 3.19 -12.30
CA ASP A 63 5.73 3.23 -12.39
C ASP A 63 6.33 3.77 -11.08
N LEU A 64 7.08 2.91 -10.39
CA LEU A 64 7.77 3.24 -9.13
C LEU A 64 9.22 3.69 -9.33
N THR A 65 9.77 3.57 -10.56
CA THR A 65 11.19 3.80 -10.87
C THR A 65 11.67 5.18 -10.43
N GLY A 66 12.65 5.22 -9.54
CA GLY A 66 13.22 6.45 -8.99
C GLY A 66 12.30 7.27 -8.08
N LYS A 67 11.14 6.74 -7.69
CA LYS A 67 10.12 7.43 -6.89
C LYS A 67 10.35 7.31 -5.39
N THR A 68 9.82 8.27 -4.66
CA THR A 68 9.63 8.18 -3.21
C THR A 68 8.20 7.70 -2.93
N VAL A 69 8.06 6.56 -2.29
CA VAL A 69 6.78 5.87 -2.06
C VAL A 69 6.52 5.77 -0.55
N VAL A 70 5.30 6.05 -0.13
CA VAL A 70 4.85 5.76 1.24
C VAL A 70 3.68 4.79 1.23
N ASP A 71 3.80 3.70 1.98
CA ASP A 71 2.72 2.74 2.21
C ASP A 71 2.03 3.07 3.54
N VAL A 72 0.83 3.64 3.46
CA VAL A 72 0.10 4.20 4.59
C VAL A 72 -0.79 3.15 5.24
N GLY A 73 -0.51 2.85 6.51
CA GLY A 73 -1.17 1.76 7.22
C GLY A 73 -0.71 0.41 6.71
N THR A 74 0.59 0.25 6.51
CA THR A 74 1.21 -0.91 5.85
C THR A 74 0.89 -2.25 6.53
N GLY A 75 0.54 -2.26 7.82
CA GLY A 75 0.18 -3.45 8.55
C GLY A 75 1.30 -4.49 8.59
N ALA A 76 1.07 -5.61 7.95
CA ALA A 76 2.06 -6.66 7.76
C ALA A 76 3.00 -6.42 6.55
N GLY A 77 3.08 -5.18 6.05
CA GLY A 77 3.96 -4.80 4.96
C GLY A 77 3.32 -4.86 3.57
N PHE A 78 2.01 -4.75 3.48
CA PHE A 78 1.31 -4.85 2.19
C PHE A 78 0.61 -3.54 1.79
N PRO A 79 0.82 -3.08 0.54
CA PRO A 79 1.55 -3.74 -0.56
C PRO A 79 3.06 -3.47 -0.57
N GLY A 80 3.60 -2.61 0.30
CA GLY A 80 4.95 -2.06 0.23
C GLY A 80 6.07 -3.09 0.15
N MET A 81 6.07 -4.14 1.00
CA MET A 81 7.14 -5.14 1.05
C MET A 81 7.25 -5.96 -0.24
N PRO A 82 6.17 -6.56 -0.80
CA PRO A 82 6.27 -7.25 -2.08
C PRO A 82 6.73 -6.34 -3.22
N LEU A 83 6.25 -5.09 -3.27
CA LEU A 83 6.70 -4.12 -4.28
C LEU A 83 8.21 -3.87 -4.18
N ARG A 84 8.73 -3.69 -2.95
CA ARG A 84 10.15 -3.45 -2.71
C ARG A 84 11.03 -4.67 -3.01
N ILE A 85 10.54 -5.87 -2.74
CA ILE A 85 11.25 -7.11 -3.06
C ILE A 85 11.37 -7.27 -4.58
N LEU A 86 10.30 -6.97 -5.32
CA LEU A 86 10.25 -7.09 -6.78
C LEU A 86 10.98 -5.96 -7.53
N LYS A 87 11.06 -4.77 -6.93
CA LYS A 87 11.67 -3.59 -7.50
C LYS A 87 12.65 -2.96 -6.50
N ASP A 88 13.89 -2.72 -6.91
CA ASP A 88 14.92 -2.17 -6.01
C ASP A 88 15.34 -0.72 -6.33
N ASP A 89 14.62 -0.09 -7.25
CA ASP A 89 14.96 1.21 -7.83
C ASP A 89 14.11 2.39 -7.31
N PHE A 90 13.41 2.24 -6.18
CA PHE A 90 12.63 3.31 -5.53
C PHE A 90 12.87 3.39 -4.03
N ASP A 91 12.53 4.49 -3.37
CA ASP A 91 12.59 4.64 -1.91
C ASP A 91 11.23 4.34 -1.30
N LEU A 92 11.18 3.45 -0.30
CA LEU A 92 9.96 3.04 0.37
C LEU A 92 9.92 3.50 1.83
N THR A 93 8.82 4.09 2.24
CA THR A 93 8.47 4.31 3.64
C THR A 93 7.27 3.43 4.00
N LEU A 94 7.47 2.52 4.95
CA LEU A 94 6.42 1.69 5.55
C LEU A 94 5.91 2.40 6.80
N LEU A 95 4.70 2.93 6.75
CA LEU A 95 4.11 3.74 7.81
C LEU A 95 2.97 3.00 8.51
N ASP A 96 3.08 2.77 9.80
CA ASP A 96 2.01 2.18 10.63
C ASP A 96 1.96 2.81 12.02
N SER A 97 0.77 2.88 12.59
CA SER A 97 0.53 3.43 13.94
C SER A 97 0.81 2.42 15.06
N LEU A 98 1.11 1.17 14.75
CA LEU A 98 1.41 0.11 15.70
C LEU A 98 2.90 -0.21 15.73
N GLY A 99 3.60 0.27 16.75
CA GLY A 99 5.04 0.10 16.90
C GLY A 99 5.53 -1.35 16.82
N LYS A 100 4.74 -2.31 17.30
CA LYS A 100 5.08 -3.74 17.21
C LYS A 100 5.20 -4.22 15.76
N ARG A 101 4.32 -3.75 14.85
CA ARG A 101 4.36 -4.08 13.43
C ARG A 101 5.57 -3.45 12.76
N VAL A 102 5.82 -2.18 13.06
CA VAL A 102 6.96 -1.44 12.50
C VAL A 102 8.28 -2.07 12.91
N ASN A 103 8.45 -2.45 14.18
CA ASN A 103 9.65 -3.12 14.66
C ASN A 103 9.87 -4.46 13.94
N TRP A 104 8.80 -5.25 13.78
CA TRP A 104 8.89 -6.50 13.03
C TRP A 104 9.25 -6.27 11.55
N LEU A 105 8.65 -5.27 10.90
CA LEU A 105 9.01 -4.94 9.52
C LEU A 105 10.47 -4.52 9.38
N GLN A 106 11.02 -3.82 10.37
CA GLN A 106 12.45 -3.52 10.40
C GLN A 106 13.30 -4.79 10.50
N GLU A 107 12.95 -5.72 11.41
CA GLU A 107 13.62 -7.03 11.54
C GLU A 107 13.62 -7.79 10.19
N VAL A 108 12.47 -7.78 9.49
CA VAL A 108 12.32 -8.43 8.17
C VAL A 108 13.17 -7.73 7.10
N CYS A 109 13.17 -6.41 7.07
CA CYS A 109 14.00 -5.66 6.11
C CYS A 109 15.49 -5.96 6.31
N ASP A 110 15.93 -6.04 7.55
CA ASP A 110 17.33 -6.36 7.89
C ASP A 110 17.68 -7.80 7.49
N GLU A 111 16.80 -8.77 7.78
CA GLU A 111 17.00 -10.17 7.40
C GLU A 111 17.05 -10.38 5.89
N LEU A 112 16.13 -9.74 5.16
CA LEU A 112 16.09 -9.80 3.70
C LEU A 112 17.09 -8.85 3.02
N GLN A 113 17.88 -8.11 3.80
CA GLN A 113 18.88 -7.14 3.34
C GLN A 113 18.29 -6.10 2.36
N LEU A 114 17.04 -5.70 2.59
CA LEU A 114 16.36 -4.71 1.77
C LEU A 114 16.93 -3.31 2.05
N LYS A 115 17.36 -2.63 1.00
CA LYS A 115 17.88 -1.27 1.07
C LYS A 115 16.80 -0.27 0.68
N ARG A 116 17.00 1.02 1.03
CA ARG A 116 16.09 2.11 0.65
C ARG A 116 14.67 1.89 1.20
N VAL A 117 14.56 1.32 2.42
CA VAL A 117 13.32 1.15 3.16
C VAL A 117 13.44 1.86 4.51
N ALA A 118 12.44 2.65 4.85
CA ALA A 118 12.28 3.26 6.16
C ALA A 118 11.01 2.70 6.82
N CYS A 119 11.13 2.08 7.99
CA CYS A 119 10.01 1.63 8.80
C CYS A 119 9.68 2.71 9.83
N VAL A 120 8.48 3.31 9.74
CA VAL A 120 8.12 4.49 10.53
C VAL A 120 6.91 4.21 11.41
N HIS A 121 7.11 4.33 12.73
CA HIS A 121 6.04 4.26 13.71
C HIS A 121 5.47 5.66 13.93
N ALA A 122 4.36 5.96 13.28
CA ALA A 122 3.62 7.20 13.47
C ALA A 122 2.17 7.04 13.00
N ARG A 123 1.30 7.92 13.46
CA ARG A 123 -0.01 8.10 12.86
C ARG A 123 0.13 8.88 11.54
N ALA A 124 -0.62 8.50 10.51
CA ALA A 124 -0.47 9.10 9.19
C ALA A 124 -0.74 10.61 9.18
N GLU A 125 -1.75 11.06 9.93
CA GLU A 125 -2.09 12.49 10.06
C GLU A 125 -0.98 13.30 10.77
N GLU A 126 -0.28 12.70 11.74
CA GLU A 126 0.84 13.34 12.45
C GLU A 126 2.09 13.35 11.56
N PHE A 127 2.36 12.24 10.88
CA PHE A 127 3.47 12.13 9.93
C PHE A 127 3.34 13.14 8.78
N ALA A 128 2.12 13.34 8.27
CA ALA A 128 1.84 14.30 7.21
C ALA A 128 2.10 15.76 7.62
N MET A 129 2.05 16.10 8.90
CA MET A 129 2.40 17.45 9.37
C MET A 129 3.88 17.76 9.17
N GLN A 130 4.74 16.75 9.25
CA GLN A 130 6.20 16.91 9.12
C GLN A 130 6.70 16.61 7.70
N HIS A 131 5.95 15.76 6.94
CA HIS A 131 6.36 15.25 5.63
C HIS A 131 5.37 15.66 4.53
N ARG A 132 4.81 16.86 4.65
CA ARG A 132 3.80 17.38 3.74
C ARG A 132 4.33 17.48 2.31
N GLU A 133 3.60 16.84 1.38
CA GLU A 133 3.86 16.91 -0.05
C GLU A 133 5.31 16.53 -0.44
N GLN A 134 5.85 15.48 0.21
CA GLN A 134 7.22 15.02 -0.02
C GLN A 134 7.32 13.73 -0.84
N PHE A 135 6.22 12.97 -0.95
CA PHE A 135 6.22 11.69 -1.65
C PHE A 135 5.68 11.82 -3.08
N ASP A 136 6.24 11.03 -4.00
CA ASP A 136 5.73 10.92 -5.35
C ASP A 136 4.47 10.05 -5.40
N ILE A 137 4.44 8.97 -4.59
CA ILE A 137 3.35 8.02 -4.55
C ILE A 137 3.02 7.68 -3.10
N ALA A 138 1.71 7.63 -2.77
CA ALA A 138 1.22 6.94 -1.58
C ALA A 138 0.41 5.72 -2.01
N THR A 139 0.61 4.60 -1.32
CA THR A 139 -0.22 3.41 -1.45
C THR A 139 -0.96 3.14 -0.15
N SER A 140 -2.10 2.47 -0.24
CA SER A 140 -2.79 1.92 0.92
C SER A 140 -3.69 0.77 0.51
N ARG A 141 -3.72 -0.30 1.33
CA ARG A 141 -4.56 -1.48 1.11
C ARG A 141 -5.44 -1.76 2.33
N ALA A 142 -6.76 -1.88 2.11
CA ALA A 142 -7.74 -2.40 3.07
C ALA A 142 -7.76 -1.74 4.47
N VAL A 143 -7.38 -0.45 4.60
CA VAL A 143 -7.25 0.23 5.91
C VAL A 143 -8.54 0.89 6.35
N ALA A 144 -9.22 1.62 5.45
CA ALA A 144 -10.42 2.42 5.75
C ALA A 144 -11.18 2.77 4.47
N GLN A 145 -12.30 3.47 4.62
CA GLN A 145 -13.03 4.06 3.49
C GLN A 145 -12.17 5.06 2.72
N LEU A 146 -12.40 5.17 1.41
CA LEU A 146 -11.59 5.98 0.50
C LEU A 146 -11.55 7.47 0.89
N SER A 147 -12.64 8.04 1.42
CA SER A 147 -12.65 9.43 1.92
C SER A 147 -11.66 9.61 3.09
N ILE A 148 -11.61 8.66 4.03
CA ILE A 148 -10.67 8.65 5.15
C ILE A 148 -9.23 8.50 4.63
N LEU A 149 -8.99 7.50 3.77
CA LEU A 149 -7.68 7.27 3.18
C LEU A 149 -7.17 8.46 2.39
N SER A 150 -8.06 9.15 1.67
CA SER A 150 -7.70 10.35 0.91
C SER A 150 -7.16 11.45 1.83
N GLU A 151 -7.76 11.65 3.00
CA GLU A 151 -7.27 12.65 3.96
C GLU A 151 -5.95 12.25 4.65
N LEU A 152 -5.67 10.95 4.77
CA LEU A 152 -4.42 10.45 5.31
C LEU A 152 -3.27 10.44 4.28
N CYS A 153 -3.58 10.23 3.00
CA CYS A 153 -2.59 10.01 1.95
C CYS A 153 -2.28 11.28 1.13
N LEU A 154 -3.31 12.03 0.68
CA LEU A 154 -3.10 13.16 -0.22
C LEU A 154 -2.24 14.29 0.37
N PRO A 155 -2.28 14.60 1.67
CA PRO A 155 -1.37 15.57 2.26
C PRO A 155 0.12 15.20 2.19
N LEU A 156 0.45 13.90 2.02
CA LEU A 156 1.81 13.41 1.89
C LEU A 156 2.39 13.56 0.47
N ILE A 157 1.51 13.68 -0.53
CA ILE A 157 1.86 13.56 -1.95
C ILE A 157 2.15 14.93 -2.56
N LYS A 158 3.24 15.03 -3.31
CA LYS A 158 3.60 16.18 -4.16
C LYS A 158 2.50 16.44 -5.19
N VAL A 159 2.34 17.70 -5.61
CA VAL A 159 1.54 18.01 -6.80
C VAL A 159 2.19 17.32 -8.01
N GLY A 160 1.38 16.62 -8.80
CA GLY A 160 1.82 15.73 -9.89
C GLY A 160 2.11 14.29 -9.45
N GLY A 161 2.05 13.99 -8.15
CA GLY A 161 2.16 12.63 -7.63
C GLY A 161 0.81 11.91 -7.57
N GLN A 162 0.80 10.66 -7.08
CA GLN A 162 -0.37 9.79 -7.12
C GLN A 162 -0.66 9.12 -5.78
N PHE A 163 -1.93 9.02 -5.42
CA PHE A 163 -2.43 8.12 -4.41
C PHE A 163 -3.06 6.89 -5.08
N VAL A 164 -2.60 5.71 -4.70
CA VAL A 164 -3.03 4.42 -5.25
C VAL A 164 -3.69 3.62 -4.14
N ALA A 165 -5.02 3.53 -4.17
CA ALA A 165 -5.80 2.75 -3.20
C ALA A 165 -6.16 1.39 -3.78
N MET A 166 -5.79 0.32 -3.05
CA MET A 166 -6.18 -1.06 -3.37
C MET A 166 -7.47 -1.40 -2.61
N LYS A 167 -8.52 -1.76 -3.33
CA LYS A 167 -9.88 -1.96 -2.82
C LYS A 167 -10.48 -3.25 -3.36
N SER A 168 -11.57 -3.71 -2.71
CA SER A 168 -12.47 -4.71 -3.31
C SER A 168 -13.30 -4.09 -4.44
N VAL A 169 -13.94 -4.92 -5.28
CA VAL A 169 -14.72 -4.44 -6.43
C VAL A 169 -16.02 -3.73 -6.05
N ASP A 170 -16.65 -4.10 -4.93
CA ASP A 170 -17.92 -3.51 -4.48
C ASP A 170 -17.69 -2.15 -3.78
N THR A 171 -17.13 -1.17 -4.52
CA THR A 171 -16.72 0.13 -3.96
C THR A 171 -17.22 1.33 -4.76
N GLU A 172 -18.21 1.16 -5.63
CA GLU A 172 -18.77 2.24 -6.45
C GLU A 172 -19.35 3.37 -5.58
N ASP A 173 -20.13 3.02 -4.56
CA ASP A 173 -20.73 4.00 -3.64
C ASP A 173 -19.65 4.68 -2.79
N GLU A 174 -18.64 3.94 -2.36
CA GLU A 174 -17.50 4.47 -1.62
C GLU A 174 -16.70 5.47 -2.46
N ILE A 175 -16.44 5.15 -3.74
CA ILE A 175 -15.76 6.03 -4.68
C ILE A 175 -16.58 7.29 -4.92
N ALA A 176 -17.91 7.13 -5.13
CA ALA A 176 -18.81 8.26 -5.34
C ALA A 176 -18.82 9.22 -4.13
N ALA A 177 -18.91 8.66 -2.92
CA ALA A 177 -18.87 9.43 -1.67
C ALA A 177 -17.51 10.14 -1.44
N ALA A 178 -16.40 9.54 -1.87
CA ALA A 178 -15.06 10.11 -1.68
C ALA A 178 -14.71 11.26 -2.66
N LYS A 179 -15.46 11.46 -3.75
CA LYS A 179 -15.13 12.48 -4.77
C LYS A 179 -14.98 13.88 -4.19
N SER A 180 -15.87 14.27 -3.28
CA SER A 180 -15.81 15.58 -2.62
C SER A 180 -14.56 15.73 -1.76
N ALA A 181 -14.25 14.71 -0.96
CA ALA A 181 -13.05 14.65 -0.14
C ALA A 181 -11.78 14.78 -0.98
N ILE A 182 -11.66 13.94 -2.01
CA ILE A 182 -10.52 13.92 -2.93
C ILE A 182 -10.31 15.32 -3.55
N LYS A 183 -11.38 15.94 -4.06
CA LYS A 183 -11.30 17.27 -4.65
C LYS A 183 -10.87 18.33 -3.62
N THR A 184 -11.44 18.30 -2.41
CA THR A 184 -11.11 19.22 -1.31
C THR A 184 -9.63 19.11 -0.93
N LEU A 185 -9.07 17.91 -0.99
CA LEU A 185 -7.67 17.62 -0.64
C LEU A 185 -6.67 17.86 -1.78
N GLY A 186 -7.16 18.35 -2.93
CA GLY A 186 -6.33 18.68 -4.10
C GLY A 186 -6.09 17.50 -5.03
N GLY A 187 -6.90 16.44 -4.95
CA GLY A 187 -6.82 15.27 -5.81
C GLY A 187 -7.87 15.23 -6.92
N HIS A 188 -7.62 14.39 -7.92
CA HIS A 188 -8.56 14.04 -8.98
C HIS A 188 -8.43 12.56 -9.31
N ILE A 189 -9.55 11.81 -9.35
CA ILE A 189 -9.53 10.40 -9.74
C ILE A 189 -9.25 10.33 -11.24
N VAL A 190 -8.11 9.74 -11.60
CA VAL A 190 -7.70 9.58 -13.01
C VAL A 190 -7.95 8.18 -13.54
N LYS A 191 -8.04 7.18 -12.67
CA LYS A 191 -8.27 5.80 -13.06
C LYS A 191 -9.00 5.02 -11.98
N VAL A 192 -9.94 4.20 -12.40
CA VAL A 192 -10.54 3.11 -11.63
C VAL A 192 -10.40 1.86 -12.48
N GLU A 193 -9.67 0.86 -12.01
CA GLU A 193 -9.32 -0.32 -12.79
C GLU A 193 -9.54 -1.58 -11.97
N ASP A 194 -10.32 -2.51 -12.52
CA ASP A 194 -10.49 -3.83 -11.93
C ASP A 194 -9.41 -4.76 -12.49
N TYR A 195 -8.80 -5.55 -11.61
CA TYR A 195 -7.80 -6.54 -11.98
C TYR A 195 -8.08 -7.86 -11.28
N THR A 196 -7.83 -8.95 -11.99
CA THR A 196 -7.87 -10.29 -11.39
C THR A 196 -6.54 -10.58 -10.74
N ILE A 197 -6.55 -11.05 -9.50
CA ILE A 197 -5.33 -11.50 -8.82
C ILE A 197 -4.80 -12.71 -9.59
N PRO A 198 -3.53 -12.71 -10.04
CA PRO A 198 -2.97 -13.83 -10.79
C PRO A 198 -3.18 -15.17 -10.09
N THR A 199 -3.39 -16.20 -10.84
CA THR A 199 -3.64 -17.58 -10.37
C THR A 199 -4.90 -17.76 -9.52
N SER A 200 -5.82 -16.78 -9.52
CA SER A 200 -7.09 -16.85 -8.77
C SER A 200 -8.26 -16.27 -9.57
N ASP A 201 -9.49 -16.47 -9.08
CA ASP A 201 -10.70 -15.84 -9.62
C ASP A 201 -11.07 -14.55 -8.84
N VAL A 202 -10.24 -14.13 -7.91
CA VAL A 202 -10.51 -12.96 -7.07
C VAL A 202 -10.21 -11.70 -7.85
N VAL A 203 -11.19 -10.81 -7.92
CA VAL A 203 -11.07 -9.50 -8.57
C VAL A 203 -10.96 -8.41 -7.51
N HIS A 204 -9.95 -7.56 -7.65
CA HIS A 204 -9.76 -6.36 -6.85
C HIS A 204 -9.78 -5.11 -7.74
N ARG A 205 -9.79 -3.93 -7.11
CA ARG A 205 -9.88 -2.64 -7.77
C ARG A 205 -8.76 -1.72 -7.34
N LEU A 206 -8.14 -1.05 -8.31
CA LEU A 206 -7.27 0.08 -8.07
C LEU A 206 -8.03 1.39 -8.30
N VAL A 207 -7.92 2.31 -7.36
CA VAL A 207 -8.36 3.70 -7.53
C VAL A 207 -7.11 4.57 -7.52
N ILE A 208 -6.82 5.21 -8.65
CA ILE A 208 -5.65 6.08 -8.81
C ILE A 208 -6.13 7.53 -8.80
N VAL A 209 -5.63 8.28 -7.83
CA VAL A 209 -5.91 9.69 -7.64
C VAL A 209 -4.64 10.48 -7.92
N GLU A 210 -4.67 11.39 -8.88
CA GLU A 210 -3.60 12.34 -9.15
C GLU A 210 -3.73 13.55 -8.23
N LYS A 211 -2.61 14.00 -7.66
CA LYS A 211 -2.53 15.25 -6.89
C LYS A 211 -2.38 16.43 -7.84
N VAL A 212 -3.46 17.19 -8.03
CA VAL A 212 -3.52 18.29 -9.02
C VAL A 212 -3.31 19.69 -8.40
N SER A 213 -3.45 19.80 -7.07
CA SER A 213 -3.19 21.05 -6.35
C SER A 213 -2.77 20.79 -4.91
N PRO A 214 -2.13 21.75 -4.22
CA PRO A 214 -1.73 21.59 -2.82
C PRO A 214 -2.94 21.32 -1.93
N THR A 215 -2.77 20.43 -0.95
CA THR A 215 -3.78 20.19 0.09
C THR A 215 -3.90 21.43 0.99
N PRO A 216 -5.11 21.94 1.28
CA PRO A 216 -5.28 23.07 2.18
C PRO A 216 -4.69 22.80 3.57
N ARG A 217 -4.16 23.84 4.22
CA ARG A 217 -3.46 23.71 5.52
C ARG A 217 -4.31 23.21 6.67
N ALA A 218 -5.64 23.25 6.53
CA ALA A 218 -6.57 22.69 7.51
C ALA A 218 -6.55 21.15 7.57
N TYR A 219 -5.93 20.50 6.58
CA TYR A 219 -5.84 19.06 6.46
C TYR A 219 -4.39 18.58 6.50
N PRO A 220 -4.11 17.34 6.99
CA PRO A 220 -5.11 16.44 7.57
C PRO A 220 -5.60 16.94 8.93
N ARG A 221 -6.85 16.59 9.27
CA ARG A 221 -7.41 16.78 10.62
C ARG A 221 -6.90 15.70 11.56
N ALA A 222 -7.09 15.88 12.87
CA ALA A 222 -6.84 14.80 13.84
C ALA A 222 -7.73 13.58 13.52
N PHE A 223 -7.18 12.37 13.63
CA PHE A 223 -7.84 11.13 13.21
C PHE A 223 -9.25 10.93 13.82
N ALA A 224 -9.43 11.31 15.08
CA ALA A 224 -10.74 11.24 15.73
C ALA A 224 -11.81 12.08 14.99
N LYS A 225 -11.42 13.24 14.44
CA LYS A 225 -12.32 14.08 13.62
C LYS A 225 -12.56 13.47 12.25
N ILE A 226 -11.50 12.93 11.61
CA ILE A 226 -11.60 12.24 10.31
C ILE A 226 -12.59 11.07 10.42
N LYS A 227 -12.42 10.22 11.45
CA LYS A 227 -13.26 9.04 11.66
C LYS A 227 -14.72 9.40 12.00
N LYS A 228 -14.93 10.45 12.81
CA LYS A 228 -16.28 10.86 13.25
C LYS A 228 -17.09 11.52 12.13
N ALA A 229 -16.43 12.27 11.29
CA ALA A 229 -17.04 13.02 10.19
C ALA A 229 -16.08 13.06 8.99
N PRO A 230 -16.01 11.96 8.18
CA PRO A 230 -15.24 11.96 6.93
C PRO A 230 -15.71 13.11 6.01
N LEU A 231 -14.79 13.58 5.15
CA LEU A 231 -15.08 14.64 4.15
C LEU A 231 -16.06 14.14 3.10
#